data_41c8485b2e7773f1e364f561c9369297
#
_entry.id   41c8485b2e7773f1e364f561c9369297
#
_cell.length_a   1.000
_cell.length_b   1.000
_cell.length_c   1.000
_cell.angle_alpha   90.00
_cell.angle_beta   90.00
_cell.angle_gamma   90.00
#
_symmetry.space_group_name_H-M   'P 1'
#
loop_
_entity.id
_entity.type
_entity.pdbx_description
1 polymer ?
#
loop_
_entity_poly.entity_id
_entity_poly.type
_entity_poly.pdbx_seq_one_letter_code
_entity_poly.pdbx_strand_id
1 'polypeptide(L)'
;MKVLKWVGVILGVYVAFVVAFETLFLGLYQPKLEGTGLPMLVITTTDDSGVSRERRLAQFDTDEKIYVSAHHWTRGWYRQALENPDVRAEIDGVVADYLAVPVEGEEFERVASENPIPFRFMFLMGFPPEREILRLDPAI
;
A
#
# COMPACT_ATOMS: atom_id res chain seq x y z
N MET A 1 40.45 -1.36 -3.85
CA MET A 1 39.85 -0.63 -5.00
C MET A 1 38.92 -1.49 -5.82
N LYS A 2 39.31 -2.72 -6.22
CA LYS A 2 38.42 -3.61 -6.96
C LYS A 2 37.17 -4.03 -6.17
N VAL A 3 37.32 -4.29 -4.87
CA VAL A 3 36.19 -4.68 -4.00
C VAL A 3 35.14 -3.56 -3.92
N LEU A 4 35.57 -2.30 -3.75
CA LEU A 4 34.66 -1.17 -3.68
C LEU A 4 33.85 -1.00 -4.97
N LYS A 5 34.51 -1.21 -6.13
CA LYS A 5 33.83 -1.17 -7.43
C LYS A 5 32.74 -2.25 -7.53
N TRP A 6 33.03 -3.46 -7.11
CA TRP A 6 32.07 -4.56 -7.12
C TRP A 6 30.91 -4.36 -6.14
N VAL A 7 31.19 -3.81 -4.96
CA VAL A 7 30.16 -3.44 -4.01
C VAL A 7 29.21 -2.40 -4.62
N GLY A 8 29.75 -1.40 -5.32
CA GLY A 8 28.93 -0.41 -6.02
C GLY A 8 28.07 -1.01 -7.12
N VAL A 9 28.63 -1.96 -7.90
CA VAL A 9 27.88 -2.63 -8.95
C VAL A 9 26.74 -3.48 -8.37
N ILE A 10 27.01 -4.25 -7.33
CA ILE A 10 25.99 -5.08 -6.67
C ILE A 10 24.87 -4.22 -6.09
N LEU A 11 25.22 -3.12 -5.44
CA LEU A 11 24.25 -2.18 -4.89
C LEU A 11 23.39 -1.56 -6.00
N GLY A 12 24.01 -1.14 -7.10
CA GLY A 12 23.30 -0.58 -8.25
C GLY A 12 22.35 -1.57 -8.89
N VAL A 13 22.75 -2.82 -9.05
CA VAL A 13 21.89 -3.90 -9.56
C VAL A 13 20.71 -4.15 -8.62
N TYR A 14 20.94 -4.15 -7.30
CA TYR A 14 19.87 -4.33 -6.32
C TYR A 14 18.85 -3.19 -6.39
N VAL A 15 19.31 -1.93 -6.43
CA VAL A 15 18.42 -0.77 -6.56
C VAL A 15 17.60 -0.84 -7.85
N ALA A 16 18.23 -1.17 -8.98
CA ALA A 16 17.53 -1.33 -10.25
C ALA A 16 16.47 -2.44 -10.17
N PHE A 17 16.80 -3.56 -9.53
CA PHE A 17 15.86 -4.66 -9.30
C PHE A 17 14.65 -4.21 -8.48
N VAL A 18 14.86 -3.49 -7.38
CA VAL A 18 13.77 -3.00 -6.52
C VAL A 18 12.85 -2.07 -7.29
N VAL A 19 13.41 -1.12 -8.06
CA VAL A 19 12.62 -0.20 -8.89
C VAL A 19 11.80 -0.96 -9.94
N ALA A 20 12.42 -1.92 -10.63
CA ALA A 20 11.74 -2.74 -11.62
C ALA A 20 10.64 -3.60 -10.97
N PHE A 21 10.91 -4.19 -9.82
CA PHE A 21 9.93 -5.00 -9.08
C PHE A 21 8.71 -4.17 -8.69
N GLU A 22 8.91 -3.00 -8.09
CA GLU A 22 7.80 -2.12 -7.73
C GLU A 22 6.98 -1.72 -8.95
N THR A 23 7.64 -1.29 -10.02
CA THR A 23 6.96 -0.82 -11.23
C THR A 23 6.18 -1.95 -11.89
N LEU A 24 6.80 -3.12 -12.09
CA LEU A 24 6.18 -4.24 -12.77
C LEU A 24 5.15 -4.96 -11.89
N PHE A 25 5.48 -5.20 -10.65
CA PHE A 25 4.58 -5.91 -9.73
C PHE A 25 3.34 -5.08 -9.42
N LEU A 26 3.53 -3.82 -9.02
CA LEU A 26 2.42 -2.96 -8.64
C LEU A 26 1.61 -2.46 -9.85
N GLY A 27 2.31 -2.20 -10.96
CA GLY A 27 1.66 -1.67 -12.17
C GLY A 27 0.97 -2.71 -13.03
N LEU A 28 1.57 -3.90 -13.18
CA LEU A 28 1.12 -4.92 -14.12
C LEU A 28 0.62 -6.20 -13.46
N TYR A 29 1.25 -6.62 -12.39
CA TYR A 29 0.98 -7.92 -11.78
C TYR A 29 -0.08 -7.86 -10.68
N GLN A 30 -0.06 -6.84 -9.84
CA GLN A 30 -1.01 -6.69 -8.74
C GLN A 30 -2.48 -6.68 -9.21
N PRO A 31 -2.85 -6.01 -10.32
CA PRO A 31 -4.20 -6.09 -10.85
C PRO A 31 -4.63 -7.50 -11.24
N LYS A 32 -3.68 -8.39 -11.57
CA LYS A 32 -3.95 -9.78 -11.96
C LYS A 32 -4.11 -10.72 -10.78
N LEU A 33 -3.81 -10.27 -9.56
CA LEU A 33 -4.02 -11.05 -8.34
C LEU A 33 -5.50 -11.15 -7.95
N GLU A 34 -6.35 -10.39 -8.62
CA GLU A 34 -7.80 -10.49 -8.46
C GLU A 34 -8.25 -11.91 -8.82
N GLY A 35 -8.98 -12.53 -7.91
CA GLY A 35 -9.41 -13.93 -8.09
C GLY A 35 -8.47 -14.97 -7.51
N THR A 36 -7.33 -14.60 -6.94
CA THR A 36 -6.41 -15.53 -6.26
C THR A 36 -6.82 -15.86 -4.81
N GLY A 37 -7.94 -15.31 -4.35
CA GLY A 37 -8.42 -15.47 -2.97
C GLY A 37 -7.91 -14.42 -2.00
N LEU A 38 -7.02 -13.52 -2.44
CA LEU A 38 -6.58 -12.38 -1.63
C LEU A 38 -7.65 -11.31 -1.64
N PRO A 39 -8.11 -10.84 -0.48
CA PRO A 39 -9.07 -9.74 -0.45
C PRO A 39 -8.42 -8.45 -0.95
N MET A 40 -9.02 -7.85 -1.98
CA MET A 40 -8.53 -6.65 -2.62
C MET A 40 -9.66 -5.62 -2.72
N LEU A 41 -9.31 -4.36 -2.65
CA LEU A 41 -10.22 -3.26 -2.92
C LEU A 41 -9.58 -2.26 -3.89
N VAL A 42 -10.42 -1.44 -4.52
CA VAL A 42 -9.98 -0.30 -5.33
C VAL A 42 -10.34 0.98 -4.57
N ILE A 43 -9.33 1.72 -4.14
CA ILE A 43 -9.54 3.02 -3.50
C ILE A 43 -9.42 4.13 -4.54
N THR A 44 -10.31 5.10 -4.47
CA THR A 44 -10.24 6.32 -5.27
C THR A 44 -9.96 7.49 -4.35
N THR A 45 -8.81 8.11 -4.55
CA THR A 45 -8.38 9.31 -3.81
C THR A 45 -8.40 10.52 -4.75
N THR A 46 -8.70 11.68 -4.20
CA THR A 46 -8.79 12.94 -4.95
C THR A 46 -7.76 13.93 -4.39
N ASP A 47 -6.99 14.56 -5.26
CA ASP A 47 -6.02 15.57 -4.84
C ASP A 47 -6.65 16.96 -4.70
N ASP A 48 -5.85 17.96 -4.27
CA ASP A 48 -6.30 19.32 -4.05
C ASP A 48 -6.80 20.02 -5.33
N SER A 49 -6.37 19.55 -6.49
CA SER A 49 -6.83 20.07 -7.78
C SER A 49 -8.12 19.43 -8.29
N GLY A 50 -8.66 18.45 -7.54
CA GLY A 50 -9.88 17.74 -7.91
C GLY A 50 -9.64 16.55 -8.82
N VAL A 51 -8.39 16.15 -9.06
CA VAL A 51 -8.06 14.98 -9.87
C VAL A 51 -8.16 13.72 -9.02
N SER A 52 -8.98 12.77 -9.47
CA SER A 52 -9.18 11.49 -8.80
C SER A 52 -8.31 10.41 -9.44
N ARG A 53 -7.76 9.53 -8.60
CA ARG A 53 -6.94 8.40 -9.03
C ARG A 53 -7.35 7.14 -8.29
N GLU A 54 -7.34 6.04 -9.01
CA GLU A 54 -7.67 4.73 -8.48
C GLU A 54 -6.41 3.93 -8.18
N ARG A 55 -6.45 3.18 -7.08
CA ARG A 55 -5.39 2.27 -6.70
C ARG A 55 -5.98 0.97 -6.16
N ARG A 56 -5.48 -0.15 -6.65
CA ARG A 56 -5.84 -1.46 -6.12
C ARG A 56 -4.93 -1.78 -4.93
N LEU A 57 -5.53 -2.13 -3.80
CA LEU A 57 -4.84 -2.40 -2.56
C LEU A 57 -5.33 -3.70 -1.94
N ALA A 58 -4.44 -4.38 -1.22
CA ALA A 58 -4.85 -5.45 -0.35
C ALA A 58 -5.59 -4.87 0.85
N GLN A 59 -6.74 -5.46 1.17
CA GLN A 59 -7.48 -5.11 2.37
C GLN A 59 -7.27 -6.18 3.45
N PHE A 60 -7.36 -5.77 4.69
CA PHE A 60 -7.48 -6.70 5.81
C PHE A 60 -8.59 -6.26 6.72
N ASP A 61 -9.34 -7.26 7.17
CA ASP A 61 -10.49 -7.05 8.03
C ASP A 61 -10.13 -7.52 9.44
N THR A 62 -10.23 -6.61 10.39
CA THR A 62 -9.96 -6.87 11.79
C THR A 62 -11.03 -6.18 12.62
N ASP A 63 -11.67 -6.90 13.54
CA ASP A 63 -12.74 -6.38 14.39
C ASP A 63 -13.88 -5.71 13.60
N GLU A 64 -14.28 -6.32 12.49
CA GLU A 64 -15.34 -5.82 11.59
C GLU A 64 -15.03 -4.47 10.95
N LYS A 65 -13.75 -4.09 10.92
CA LYS A 65 -13.26 -2.87 10.29
C LYS A 65 -12.35 -3.19 9.13
N ILE A 66 -12.34 -2.31 8.13
CA ILE A 66 -11.55 -2.45 6.92
C ILE A 66 -10.30 -1.59 7.05
N TYR A 67 -9.15 -2.19 6.80
CA TYR A 67 -7.85 -1.52 6.83
C TYR A 67 -7.12 -1.69 5.52
N VAL A 68 -6.33 -0.69 5.15
CA VAL A 68 -5.38 -0.72 4.04
C VAL A 68 -4.03 -0.22 4.51
N SER A 69 -2.96 -0.74 3.92
CA SER A 69 -1.60 -0.44 4.34
C SER A 69 -0.78 0.21 3.24
N ALA A 70 -0.06 1.26 3.58
CA ALA A 70 0.96 1.88 2.74
C ALA A 70 2.33 1.35 3.17
N HIS A 71 2.85 0.36 2.46
CA HIS A 71 4.12 -0.30 2.77
C HIS A 71 5.12 -0.30 1.61
N HIS A 72 4.82 0.43 0.54
CA HIS A 72 5.72 0.64 -0.59
C HIS A 72 6.42 1.99 -0.49
N TRP A 73 7.46 2.19 -1.30
CA TRP A 73 8.17 3.47 -1.34
C TRP A 73 7.30 4.61 -1.87
N THR A 74 6.51 4.34 -2.92
CA THR A 74 5.60 5.34 -3.50
C THR A 74 4.26 5.31 -2.76
N ARG A 75 3.92 6.40 -2.08
CA ARG A 75 2.73 6.51 -1.23
C ARG A 75 1.84 7.69 -1.62
N GLY A 76 1.73 7.94 -2.92
CA GLY A 76 0.93 9.06 -3.43
C GLY A 76 -0.53 9.00 -2.99
N TRP A 77 -1.16 7.82 -3.10
CA TRP A 77 -2.54 7.60 -2.68
C TRP A 77 -2.73 7.84 -1.17
N TYR A 78 -1.77 7.44 -0.36
CA TYR A 78 -1.81 7.61 1.09
C TYR A 78 -1.76 9.09 1.46
N ARG A 79 -0.84 9.85 0.85
CA ARG A 79 -0.75 11.29 1.07
C ARG A 79 -2.02 12.01 0.63
N GLN A 80 -2.60 11.63 -0.51
CA GLN A 80 -3.86 12.19 -0.99
C GLN A 80 -5.00 11.89 -0.03
N ALA A 81 -5.06 10.70 0.53
CA ALA A 81 -6.07 10.32 1.53
C ALA A 81 -5.91 11.08 2.85
N LEU A 82 -4.68 11.46 3.24
CA LEU A 82 -4.46 12.31 4.41
C LEU A 82 -4.92 13.75 4.16
N GLU A 83 -4.65 14.27 2.98
CA GLU A 83 -5.04 15.64 2.58
C GLU A 83 -6.55 15.75 2.37
N ASN A 84 -7.14 14.73 1.77
CA ASN A 84 -8.58 14.65 1.52
C ASN A 84 -9.10 13.28 2.00
N PRO A 85 -9.58 13.17 3.25
CA PRO A 85 -10.02 11.91 3.83
C PRO A 85 -11.30 11.33 3.23
N ASP A 86 -12.07 12.11 2.49
CA ASP A 86 -13.23 11.62 1.77
C ASP A 86 -12.80 10.80 0.57
N VAL A 87 -12.84 9.49 0.71
CA VAL A 87 -12.40 8.55 -0.32
C VAL A 87 -13.55 7.66 -0.74
N ARG A 88 -13.41 7.05 -1.91
CA ARG A 88 -14.36 6.05 -2.41
C ARG A 88 -13.63 4.72 -2.51
N ALA A 89 -14.30 3.64 -2.18
CA ALA A 89 -13.73 2.31 -2.33
C ALA A 89 -14.74 1.36 -2.99
N GLU A 90 -14.23 0.51 -3.85
CA GLU A 90 -14.98 -0.60 -4.44
C GLU A 90 -14.52 -1.89 -3.78
N ILE A 91 -15.44 -2.55 -3.10
CA ILE A 91 -15.20 -3.80 -2.37
C ILE A 91 -16.24 -4.81 -2.86
N ASP A 92 -15.77 -5.93 -3.39
CA ASP A 92 -16.64 -6.99 -3.93
C ASP A 92 -17.66 -6.46 -4.95
N GLY A 93 -17.25 -5.51 -5.78
CA GLY A 93 -18.09 -4.89 -6.81
C GLY A 93 -19.03 -3.81 -6.30
N VAL A 94 -19.02 -3.51 -5.01
CA VAL A 94 -19.87 -2.46 -4.42
C VAL A 94 -19.03 -1.20 -4.17
N VAL A 95 -19.43 -0.10 -4.79
CA VAL A 95 -18.78 1.21 -4.61
C VAL A 95 -19.49 1.98 -3.52
N ALA A 96 -18.74 2.48 -2.55
CA ALA A 96 -19.27 3.29 -1.46
C ALA A 96 -18.28 4.36 -1.03
N ASP A 97 -18.79 5.37 -0.34
CA ASP A 97 -17.97 6.43 0.22
C ASP A 97 -17.50 6.09 1.63
N TYR A 98 -16.24 6.40 1.92
CA TYR A 98 -15.59 6.13 3.19
C TYR A 98 -14.82 7.35 3.68
N LEU A 99 -14.59 7.40 4.97
CA LEU A 99 -13.66 8.33 5.60
C LEU A 99 -12.37 7.58 5.92
N ALA A 100 -11.25 8.04 5.36
CA ALA A 100 -9.93 7.48 5.63
C ALA A 100 -9.40 8.03 6.95
N VAL A 101 -9.13 7.15 7.91
CA VAL A 101 -8.65 7.52 9.25
C VAL A 101 -7.28 6.92 9.48
N PRO A 102 -6.24 7.74 9.73
CA PRO A 102 -4.92 7.22 10.09
C PRO A 102 -4.99 6.42 11.39
N VAL A 103 -4.37 5.25 11.38
CA VAL A 103 -4.33 4.35 12.53
C VAL A 103 -3.03 4.56 13.28
N GLU A 104 -3.12 4.82 14.58
CA GLU A 104 -1.98 5.10 15.45
C GLU A 104 -2.12 4.38 16.80
N GLY A 105 -1.02 4.34 17.56
CA GLY A 105 -1.00 3.83 18.93
C GLY A 105 -1.32 2.34 19.02
N GLU A 106 -2.14 1.97 19.98
CA GLU A 106 -2.49 0.57 20.27
C GLU A 106 -3.24 -0.11 19.12
N GLU A 107 -4.08 0.64 18.41
CA GLU A 107 -4.79 0.12 17.23
C GLU A 107 -3.81 -0.26 16.13
N PHE A 108 -2.81 0.60 15.87
CA PHE A 108 -1.76 0.31 14.90
C PHE A 108 -0.97 -0.95 15.30
N GLU A 109 -0.53 -1.04 16.55
CA GLU A 109 0.22 -2.19 17.06
C GLU A 109 -0.57 -3.49 16.90
N ARG A 110 -1.84 -3.47 17.23
CA ARG A 110 -2.71 -4.64 17.10
C ARG A 110 -2.89 -5.06 15.64
N VAL A 111 -3.29 -4.14 14.77
CA VAL A 111 -3.55 -4.43 13.36
C VAL A 111 -2.27 -4.88 12.66
N ALA A 112 -1.15 -4.21 12.94
CA ALA A 112 0.14 -4.56 12.36
C ALA A 112 0.62 -5.95 12.81
N SER A 113 0.42 -6.33 14.08
CA SER A 113 0.81 -7.65 14.59
C SER A 113 -0.05 -8.78 14.04
N GLU A 114 -1.31 -8.52 13.76
CA GLU A 114 -2.23 -9.49 13.16
C GLU A 114 -1.98 -9.68 11.65
N ASN A 115 -1.37 -8.68 11.00
CA ASN A 115 -1.11 -8.66 9.57
C ASN A 115 0.36 -8.35 9.27
N PRO A 116 1.32 -9.20 9.67
CA PRO A 116 2.74 -8.92 9.51
C PRO A 116 3.18 -8.95 8.05
N ILE A 117 4.17 -8.13 7.71
CA ILE A 117 4.81 -8.16 6.39
C ILE A 117 6.00 -9.14 6.47
N PRO A 118 6.01 -10.23 5.67
CA PRO A 118 7.16 -11.14 5.65
C PRO A 118 8.45 -10.45 5.24
N PHE A 119 9.57 -10.84 5.86
CA PHE A 119 10.90 -10.28 5.57
C PHE A 119 11.24 -10.34 4.07
N ARG A 120 10.90 -11.44 3.40
CA ARG A 120 11.15 -11.60 1.95
C ARG A 120 10.53 -10.50 1.11
N PHE A 121 9.32 -10.05 1.47
CA PHE A 121 8.67 -8.94 0.78
C PHE A 121 9.35 -7.61 1.09
N MET A 122 9.77 -7.39 2.31
CA MET A 122 10.53 -6.19 2.67
C MET A 122 11.84 -6.11 1.87
N PHE A 123 12.54 -7.23 1.72
CA PHE A 123 13.75 -7.31 0.91
C PHE A 123 13.48 -6.99 -0.57
N LEU A 124 12.42 -7.58 -1.14
CA LEU A 124 12.03 -7.34 -2.54
C LEU A 124 11.59 -5.89 -2.79
N MET A 125 11.04 -5.22 -1.79
CA MET A 125 10.61 -3.83 -1.88
C MET A 125 11.69 -2.82 -1.50
N GLY A 126 12.92 -3.27 -1.20
CA GLY A 126 14.04 -2.40 -0.87
C GLY A 126 13.97 -1.80 0.53
N PHE A 127 13.41 -2.50 1.50
CA PHE A 127 13.24 -2.05 2.89
C PHE A 127 12.62 -0.66 2.97
N PRO A 128 11.36 -0.48 2.51
CA PRO A 128 10.68 0.82 2.57
C PRO A 128 10.53 1.29 4.02
N PRO A 129 10.23 2.59 4.23
CA PRO A 129 9.93 3.10 5.56
C PRO A 129 8.83 2.28 6.25
N GLU A 130 8.76 2.35 7.57
CA GLU A 130 7.73 1.67 8.35
C GLU A 130 6.36 1.93 7.72
N ARG A 131 5.57 0.87 7.62
CA ARG A 131 4.25 0.98 7.00
C ARG A 131 3.32 1.85 7.82
N GLU A 132 2.39 2.47 7.11
CA GLU A 132 1.31 3.23 7.69
C GLU A 132 -0.01 2.57 7.33
N ILE A 133 -0.99 2.65 8.21
CA ILE A 133 -2.28 1.98 8.06
C ILE A 133 -3.39 3.01 8.10
N LEU A 134 -4.33 2.89 7.16
CA LEU A 134 -5.58 3.64 7.17
C LEU A 134 -6.74 2.70 7.47
N ARG A 135 -7.66 3.17 8.30
CA ARG A 135 -8.96 2.55 8.50
C ARG A 135 -9.97 3.24 7.59
N LEU A 136 -10.79 2.47 6.92
CA LEU A 136 -11.87 2.99 6.10
C LEU A 136 -13.19 2.88 6.87
N ASP A 137 -13.64 3.99 7.40
CA ASP A 137 -14.92 4.08 8.10
C ASP A 137 -16.02 4.44 7.11
N PRO A 138 -17.17 3.75 7.10
CA PRO A 138 -18.26 4.11 6.21
C PRO A 138 -18.69 5.58 6.42
N ALA A 139 -18.79 6.31 5.33
CA ALA A 139 -19.32 7.68 5.35
C ALA A 139 -20.85 7.61 5.49
N ILE A 140 -21.36 8.28 6.50
CA ILE A 140 -22.80 8.29 6.82
C ILE A 140 -23.46 9.50 6.18
#